data_2fa44f55c6c8612129453ead6c506a26
#
_entry.id   2fa44f55c6c8612129453ead6c506a26
#
_cell.length_a   1.000
_cell.length_b   1.000
_cell.length_c   1.000
_cell.angle_alpha   90.00
_cell.angle_beta   90.00
_cell.angle_gamma   90.00
#
_symmetry.space_group_name_H-M   'P 1'
#
loop_
_entity.id
_entity.type
_entity.pdbx_description
1 polymer ?
#
loop_
_entity_poly.entity_id
_entity_poly.type
_entity_poly.pdbx_seq_one_letter_code
_entity_poly.pdbx_strand_id
1 'polypeptide(L)'
;MQGKQHTDFNDLAAASGLNEVARQIKHALANKSILTQAANDDQANNTAPTTQHNGNVPADVEQEMRLAAMLKRYAQITDIGKVTNKVYDTEQKIEYTKTQFANEIGNKKLAARWWETKHRKIAKSEVAKDLDVMMAVEAQSMFQRYFLIYGTKEVWDDVERIRLPVDTIKLARPNEYEIWLKSEARITIKADNIWFDPTRTKTPKHDKDIAINTFDGLPLKPIETDIKDAAKMCKPITDLLLHLCEGKQEVYEWVLRWLAIPLQQPGTKLDTALIFHGEVQGAGKSLFFDRIMSRIYGDYAVTLGQGQLESQYNDWVSNKLYALFEEIFSGSDRYSQMGMVKQLITGNTIYISKKFMSGWQQDNFVNAIFLSNNMMPLSLEQNDRRHVVCYPQQKIPAPILNDVAAALSDTDDKMLRAFYTLLMMTDLKDQTAHTPALMTSSKRQLIRLSQPNWEVFYDDWVAGEAGIPYCSALTDDLYDYYQHWCRKGGERGTTKTKLMTYIGRREHKERLRYQLPGGMRVVQATVIAVNMPTNYPTAEAANQQVWLGQQIKLMKNAIGHKLDPK
;
A
#
# COMPACT_ATOMS: atom_id res chain seq x y z
N MET A 1 -51.83 3.64 23.83
CA MET A 1 -50.55 2.93 23.59
C MET A 1 -49.79 3.70 22.54
N GLN A 2 -48.79 4.46 22.92
CA GLN A 2 -47.94 5.22 22.01
C GLN A 2 -47.10 4.20 21.21
N GLY A 3 -47.23 4.27 19.86
CA GLY A 3 -46.46 3.42 18.97
C GLY A 3 -44.95 3.67 19.18
N LYS A 4 -44.19 2.60 19.42
CA LYS A 4 -42.72 2.65 19.43
C LYS A 4 -42.28 3.14 18.06
N GLN A 5 -41.66 4.30 18.04
CA GLN A 5 -40.92 4.80 16.88
C GLN A 5 -39.71 3.91 16.69
N HIS A 6 -39.61 3.21 15.55
CA HIS A 6 -38.42 2.43 15.20
C HIS A 6 -37.26 3.39 14.97
N THR A 7 -36.12 3.12 15.60
CA THR A 7 -34.95 4.01 15.59
C THR A 7 -34.00 3.76 14.43
N ASP A 8 -34.10 2.57 13.79
CA ASP A 8 -33.33 2.24 12.59
C ASP A 8 -34.05 1.22 11.67
N PHE A 9 -33.44 0.96 10.52
CA PHE A 9 -33.98 0.00 9.53
C PHE A 9 -33.94 -1.47 10.00
N ASN A 10 -33.06 -1.82 10.95
CA ASN A 10 -33.01 -3.16 11.51
C ASN A 10 -34.19 -3.43 12.43
N ASP A 11 -34.58 -2.46 13.25
CA ASP A 11 -35.78 -2.52 14.08
C ASP A 11 -37.04 -2.65 13.23
N LEU A 12 -37.11 -1.92 12.12
CA LEU A 12 -38.20 -1.99 11.19
C LEU A 12 -38.28 -3.35 10.46
N ALA A 13 -37.14 -3.92 10.07
CA ALA A 13 -37.05 -5.24 9.46
C ALA A 13 -37.51 -6.35 10.39
N ALA A 14 -37.16 -6.26 11.67
CA ALA A 14 -37.59 -7.22 12.70
C ALA A 14 -39.10 -7.15 12.99
N ALA A 15 -39.71 -5.95 12.94
CA ALA A 15 -41.10 -5.72 13.26
C ALA A 15 -42.06 -5.94 12.07
N SER A 16 -41.64 -5.62 10.82
CA SER A 16 -42.52 -5.55 9.67
C SER A 16 -41.99 -6.29 8.42
N GLY A 17 -40.81 -6.91 8.49
CA GLY A 17 -40.17 -7.66 7.44
C GLY A 17 -39.36 -6.80 6.44
N LEU A 18 -38.45 -7.43 5.73
CA LEU A 18 -37.50 -6.78 4.81
C LEU A 18 -38.19 -6.03 3.64
N ASN A 19 -39.37 -6.49 3.22
CA ASN A 19 -40.11 -5.83 2.15
C ASN A 19 -40.64 -4.41 2.55
N GLU A 20 -40.95 -4.22 3.82
CA GLU A 20 -41.36 -2.91 4.33
C GLU A 20 -40.17 -1.93 4.41
N VAL A 21 -39.01 -2.42 4.80
CA VAL A 21 -37.79 -1.62 4.77
C VAL A 21 -37.42 -1.17 3.35
N ALA A 22 -37.48 -2.09 2.38
CA ALA A 22 -37.23 -1.78 0.98
C ALA A 22 -38.23 -0.75 0.41
N ARG A 23 -39.51 -0.86 0.81
CA ARG A 23 -40.55 0.09 0.42
C ARG A 23 -40.28 1.50 0.97
N GLN A 24 -39.90 1.63 2.24
CA GLN A 24 -39.61 2.94 2.84
C GLN A 24 -38.34 3.58 2.27
N ILE A 25 -37.31 2.81 1.97
CA ILE A 25 -36.09 3.31 1.30
C ILE A 25 -36.45 3.83 -0.12
N LYS A 26 -37.21 3.07 -0.91
CA LYS A 26 -37.64 3.51 -2.25
C LYS A 26 -38.48 4.79 -2.19
N HIS A 27 -39.40 4.90 -1.23
CA HIS A 27 -40.23 6.10 -1.04
C HIS A 27 -39.40 7.33 -0.63
N ALA A 28 -38.41 7.14 0.24
CA ALA A 28 -37.48 8.22 0.64
C ALA A 28 -36.61 8.70 -0.52
N LEU A 29 -36.14 7.77 -1.38
CA LEU A 29 -35.37 8.10 -2.59
C LEU A 29 -36.19 8.81 -3.65
N ALA A 30 -37.45 8.40 -3.86
CA ALA A 30 -38.36 9.05 -4.80
C ALA A 30 -38.69 10.49 -4.35
N ASN A 31 -38.94 10.70 -3.06
CA ASN A 31 -39.19 12.04 -2.52
C ASN A 31 -37.94 12.95 -2.60
N LYS A 32 -36.72 12.39 -2.51
CA LYS A 32 -35.49 13.16 -2.67
C LYS A 32 -35.26 13.61 -4.12
N SER A 33 -35.65 12.80 -5.11
CA SER A 33 -35.58 13.19 -6.53
C SER A 33 -36.58 14.29 -6.90
N ILE A 34 -37.78 14.29 -6.29
CA ILE A 34 -38.78 15.33 -6.47
C ILE A 34 -38.35 16.66 -5.84
N LEU A 35 -37.71 16.61 -4.65
CA LEU A 35 -37.16 17.79 -3.98
C LEU A 35 -35.93 18.39 -4.72
N THR A 36 -35.14 17.57 -5.40
CA THR A 36 -34.02 18.05 -6.24
C THR A 36 -34.48 18.65 -7.57
N GLN A 37 -35.58 18.19 -8.14
CA GLN A 37 -36.18 18.83 -9.30
C GLN A 37 -36.88 20.16 -8.94
N ALA A 38 -37.59 20.23 -7.83
CA ALA A 38 -38.21 21.47 -7.35
C ALA A 38 -37.18 22.56 -6.98
N ALA A 39 -35.98 22.16 -6.47
CA ALA A 39 -34.90 23.11 -6.16
C ALA A 39 -34.16 23.64 -7.39
N ASN A 40 -34.25 22.96 -8.53
CA ASN A 40 -33.66 23.43 -9.79
C ASN A 40 -34.60 24.29 -10.64
N ASP A 41 -35.93 24.18 -10.41
CA ASP A 41 -36.96 24.99 -11.11
C ASP A 41 -37.15 26.38 -10.47
N ASP A 42 -36.75 26.59 -9.22
CA ASP A 42 -36.88 27.89 -8.52
C ASP A 42 -35.82 28.95 -8.92
N GLN A 43 -34.87 28.64 -9.81
CA GLN A 43 -33.88 29.62 -10.28
C GLN A 43 -34.15 30.24 -11.66
N ALA A 44 -35.24 29.91 -12.29
CA ALA A 44 -35.63 30.52 -13.58
C ALA A 44 -37.09 30.90 -13.60
N ASN A 45 -37.49 31.94 -12.93
CA ASN A 45 -38.48 32.90 -13.37
C ASN A 45 -38.97 33.79 -12.23
N ASN A 46 -38.38 34.96 -12.14
CA ASN A 46 -38.95 36.10 -11.42
C ASN A 46 -39.60 37.03 -12.46
N THR A 47 -40.88 36.87 -12.74
CA THR A 47 -41.76 37.96 -13.15
C THR A 47 -43.22 37.50 -12.95
N ALA A 48 -43.92 38.17 -12.02
CA ALA A 48 -45.35 38.04 -11.79
C ALA A 48 -46.19 38.65 -12.95
N PRO A 49 -47.43 38.24 -13.18
CA PRO A 49 -48.47 38.74 -12.29
C PRO A 49 -49.58 37.71 -11.91
N THR A 50 -50.09 37.96 -10.74
CA THR A 50 -51.24 37.45 -10.07
C THR A 50 -52.47 37.25 -10.95
N THR A 51 -53.02 36.04 -10.99
CA THR A 51 -54.47 35.82 -11.06
C THR A 51 -54.82 34.52 -10.33
N GLN A 52 -55.44 34.66 -9.19
CA GLN A 52 -56.10 33.59 -8.45
C GLN A 52 -57.25 33.03 -9.25
N HIS A 53 -57.24 31.74 -9.59
CA HIS A 53 -58.39 30.94 -9.86
C HIS A 53 -58.43 29.79 -8.85
N ASN A 54 -59.07 30.04 -7.70
CA ASN A 54 -59.59 29.02 -6.80
C ASN A 54 -60.80 28.34 -7.47
N GLY A 55 -60.56 27.29 -8.22
CA GLY A 55 -61.53 26.31 -8.58
C GLY A 55 -61.51 25.18 -7.55
N ASN A 56 -62.29 25.31 -6.48
CA ASN A 56 -62.57 24.20 -5.57
C ASN A 56 -63.31 23.11 -6.39
N VAL A 57 -62.56 22.07 -6.79
CA VAL A 57 -63.10 20.82 -7.29
C VAL A 57 -63.90 20.21 -6.14
N PRO A 58 -65.22 19.91 -6.29
CA PRO A 58 -66.00 19.28 -5.23
C PRO A 58 -65.28 17.97 -4.78
N ALA A 59 -65.22 17.72 -3.46
CA ALA A 59 -64.56 16.57 -2.89
C ALA A 59 -64.96 15.22 -3.50
N ASP A 60 -66.21 15.14 -3.95
CA ASP A 60 -66.74 13.96 -4.65
C ASP A 60 -66.15 13.78 -6.06
N VAL A 61 -65.87 14.85 -6.78
CA VAL A 61 -65.27 14.80 -8.11
C VAL A 61 -63.81 14.41 -7.99
N GLU A 62 -63.06 14.90 -6.97
CA GLU A 62 -61.71 14.51 -6.70
C GLU A 62 -61.61 13.03 -6.32
N GLN A 63 -62.50 12.48 -5.51
CA GLN A 63 -62.55 11.06 -5.18
C GLN A 63 -62.87 10.18 -6.40
N GLU A 64 -63.75 10.61 -7.30
CA GLU A 64 -64.02 9.89 -8.54
C GLU A 64 -62.83 9.90 -9.49
N MET A 65 -62.10 11.01 -9.61
CA MET A 65 -60.87 11.08 -10.40
C MET A 65 -59.79 10.17 -9.84
N ARG A 66 -59.62 10.13 -8.52
CA ARG A 66 -58.67 9.21 -7.85
C ARG A 66 -59.05 7.75 -8.05
N LEU A 67 -60.35 7.41 -7.96
CA LEU A 67 -60.81 6.04 -8.21
C LEU A 67 -60.57 5.64 -9.68
N ALA A 68 -60.85 6.53 -10.63
CA ALA A 68 -60.57 6.28 -12.04
C ALA A 68 -59.10 6.04 -12.33
N ALA A 69 -58.19 6.80 -11.69
CA ALA A 69 -56.75 6.59 -11.78
C ALA A 69 -56.35 5.24 -11.19
N MET A 70 -56.91 4.87 -10.04
CA MET A 70 -56.66 3.57 -9.41
C MET A 70 -57.13 2.39 -10.27
N LEU A 71 -58.29 2.51 -10.94
CA LEU A 71 -58.81 1.47 -11.84
C LEU A 71 -57.94 1.25 -13.07
N LYS A 72 -57.15 2.26 -13.49
CA LYS A 72 -56.17 2.13 -14.57
C LYS A 72 -54.86 1.49 -14.09
N ARG A 73 -54.41 1.87 -12.91
CA ARG A 73 -53.09 1.47 -12.37
C ARG A 73 -53.10 0.10 -11.72
N TYR A 74 -54.13 -0.26 -10.98
CA TYR A 74 -54.17 -1.49 -10.19
C TYR A 74 -55.05 -2.56 -10.82
N ALA A 75 -54.59 -3.83 -10.73
CA ALA A 75 -55.37 -5.00 -11.19
C ALA A 75 -55.44 -6.05 -10.08
N GLN A 76 -56.62 -6.71 -9.95
CA GLN A 76 -56.78 -7.83 -9.03
C GLN A 76 -56.13 -9.08 -9.60
N ILE A 77 -55.30 -9.79 -8.79
CA ILE A 77 -54.65 -11.00 -9.23
C ILE A 77 -55.63 -12.18 -9.23
N THR A 78 -55.64 -12.98 -10.31
CA THR A 78 -56.38 -14.23 -10.42
C THR A 78 -55.39 -15.41 -10.46
N ASP A 79 -55.71 -16.50 -9.75
CA ASP A 79 -54.95 -17.72 -9.75
C ASP A 79 -55.85 -18.89 -10.18
N ILE A 80 -55.51 -19.58 -11.27
CA ILE A 80 -56.29 -20.67 -11.90
C ILE A 80 -57.79 -20.30 -12.04
N GLY A 81 -58.05 -19.09 -12.55
CA GLY A 81 -59.39 -18.58 -12.79
C GLY A 81 -60.15 -18.09 -11.55
N LYS A 82 -59.60 -18.23 -10.34
CA LYS A 82 -60.16 -17.73 -9.08
C LYS A 82 -59.55 -16.38 -8.72
N VAL A 83 -60.38 -15.42 -8.28
CA VAL A 83 -59.92 -14.12 -7.78
C VAL A 83 -59.25 -14.28 -6.43
N THR A 84 -58.12 -13.61 -6.24
CA THR A 84 -57.37 -13.60 -4.99
C THR A 84 -57.62 -12.29 -4.22
N ASN A 85 -57.21 -12.24 -2.95
CA ASN A 85 -57.20 -11.00 -2.15
C ASN A 85 -55.90 -10.18 -2.35
N LYS A 86 -55.30 -10.28 -3.54
CA LYS A 86 -54.08 -9.56 -3.92
C LYS A 86 -54.32 -8.61 -5.06
N VAL A 87 -53.62 -7.48 -5.02
CA VAL A 87 -53.67 -6.43 -6.04
C VAL A 87 -52.27 -6.27 -6.62
N TYR A 88 -52.18 -6.09 -7.91
CA TYR A 88 -50.95 -5.81 -8.63
C TYR A 88 -50.96 -4.36 -9.12
N ASP A 89 -49.88 -3.63 -8.77
CA ASP A 89 -49.61 -2.33 -9.33
C ASP A 89 -48.94 -2.51 -10.69
N THR A 90 -49.60 -2.19 -11.75
CA THR A 90 -49.10 -2.39 -13.12
C THR A 90 -48.01 -1.36 -13.51
N GLU A 91 -47.90 -0.24 -12.77
CA GLU A 91 -46.86 0.77 -12.97
C GLU A 91 -45.60 0.45 -12.15
N GLN A 92 -45.78 0.21 -10.85
CA GLN A 92 -44.65 -0.07 -9.95
C GLN A 92 -44.22 -1.55 -9.95
N LYS A 93 -45.00 -2.42 -10.58
CA LYS A 93 -44.74 -3.88 -10.63
C LYS A 93 -44.65 -4.54 -9.24
N ILE A 94 -45.52 -4.12 -8.33
CA ILE A 94 -45.55 -4.61 -6.94
C ILE A 94 -46.86 -5.32 -6.64
N GLU A 95 -46.82 -6.48 -5.95
CA GLU A 95 -47.98 -7.14 -5.39
C GLU A 95 -48.30 -6.60 -3.99
N TYR A 96 -49.59 -6.33 -3.75
CA TYR A 96 -50.10 -5.95 -2.44
C TYR A 96 -51.15 -6.95 -1.95
N THR A 97 -51.13 -7.28 -0.68
CA THR A 97 -52.31 -7.88 0.00
C THR A 97 -53.39 -6.80 0.15
N LYS A 98 -54.64 -7.22 0.41
CA LYS A 98 -55.75 -6.29 0.61
C LYS A 98 -55.46 -5.22 1.66
N THR A 99 -54.79 -5.60 2.75
CA THR A 99 -54.43 -4.69 3.84
C THR A 99 -53.31 -3.72 3.43
N GLN A 100 -52.27 -4.23 2.75
CA GLN A 100 -51.17 -3.39 2.24
C GLN A 100 -51.68 -2.38 1.18
N PHE A 101 -52.58 -2.82 0.30
CA PHE A 101 -53.21 -1.95 -0.69
C PHE A 101 -53.98 -0.81 -0.04
N ALA A 102 -54.80 -1.10 1.00
CA ALA A 102 -55.53 -0.06 1.72
C ALA A 102 -54.61 0.95 2.43
N ASN A 103 -53.46 0.49 2.92
CA ASN A 103 -52.45 1.37 3.52
C ASN A 103 -51.71 2.21 2.47
N GLU A 104 -51.39 1.63 1.30
CA GLU A 104 -50.73 2.32 0.18
C GLU A 104 -51.63 3.48 -0.35
N ILE A 105 -52.92 3.23 -0.50
CA ILE A 105 -53.86 4.26 -0.93
C ILE A 105 -54.04 5.36 0.12
N GLY A 106 -53.74 5.10 1.41
CA GLY A 106 -53.93 6.07 2.49
C GLY A 106 -55.36 6.41 2.84
N ASN A 107 -56.34 5.88 2.07
CA ASN A 107 -57.80 6.10 2.24
C ASN A 107 -58.55 4.76 2.19
N LYS A 108 -58.91 4.23 3.36
CA LYS A 108 -59.56 2.94 3.48
C LYS A 108 -60.93 2.88 2.77
N LYS A 109 -61.69 3.98 2.74
CA LYS A 109 -62.99 4.04 2.04
C LYS A 109 -62.78 3.98 0.53
N LEU A 110 -61.81 4.68 0.01
CA LEU A 110 -61.51 4.68 -1.42
C LEU A 110 -60.96 3.31 -1.87
N ALA A 111 -60.10 2.69 -1.07
CA ALA A 111 -59.61 1.33 -1.32
C ALA A 111 -60.76 0.30 -1.30
N ALA A 112 -61.74 0.42 -0.38
CA ALA A 112 -62.92 -0.44 -0.35
C ALA A 112 -63.77 -0.26 -1.60
N ARG A 113 -64.03 0.99 -2.02
CA ARG A 113 -64.75 1.29 -3.27
C ARG A 113 -64.09 0.68 -4.50
N TRP A 114 -62.74 0.68 -4.55
CA TRP A 114 -62.03 0.03 -5.65
C TRP A 114 -62.33 -1.49 -5.70
N TRP A 115 -62.41 -2.17 -4.57
CA TRP A 115 -62.76 -3.60 -4.50
C TRP A 115 -64.23 -3.89 -4.94
N GLU A 116 -65.13 -2.96 -4.73
CA GLU A 116 -66.54 -3.08 -5.08
C GLU A 116 -66.82 -2.69 -6.54
N THR A 117 -65.94 -1.91 -7.16
CA THR A 117 -66.09 -1.45 -8.54
C THR A 117 -65.54 -2.51 -9.52
N LYS A 118 -66.08 -2.56 -10.74
CA LYS A 118 -65.54 -3.42 -11.81
C LYS A 118 -64.11 -2.97 -12.16
N HIS A 119 -63.11 -3.72 -11.77
CA HIS A 119 -61.71 -3.41 -11.98
C HIS A 119 -61.03 -4.46 -12.87
N ARG A 120 -59.80 -4.12 -13.35
CA ARG A 120 -58.96 -4.99 -14.17
C ARG A 120 -58.52 -6.20 -13.37
N LYS A 121 -58.50 -7.36 -14.05
CA LYS A 121 -57.95 -8.61 -13.51
C LYS A 121 -56.71 -9.00 -14.31
N ILE A 122 -55.69 -9.54 -13.63
CA ILE A 122 -54.47 -10.02 -14.22
C ILE A 122 -54.18 -11.44 -13.73
N ALA A 123 -53.75 -12.33 -14.61
CA ALA A 123 -53.40 -13.69 -14.21
C ALA A 123 -52.10 -13.69 -13.44
N LYS A 124 -51.99 -14.53 -12.41
CA LYS A 124 -50.78 -14.70 -11.62
C LYS A 124 -49.56 -15.08 -12.48
N SER A 125 -49.79 -15.85 -13.54
CA SER A 125 -48.76 -16.20 -14.52
C SER A 125 -48.25 -15.00 -15.33
N GLU A 126 -49.12 -14.01 -15.57
CA GLU A 126 -48.76 -12.76 -16.26
C GLU A 126 -47.98 -11.83 -15.33
N VAL A 127 -48.40 -11.76 -14.05
CA VAL A 127 -47.65 -11.04 -12.99
C VAL A 127 -46.25 -11.65 -12.81
N ALA A 128 -46.16 -13.00 -12.79
CA ALA A 128 -44.87 -13.67 -12.70
C ALA A 128 -43.96 -13.34 -13.89
N LYS A 129 -44.50 -13.32 -15.12
CA LYS A 129 -43.75 -12.92 -16.31
C LYS A 129 -43.27 -11.47 -16.25
N ASP A 130 -44.11 -10.56 -15.78
CA ASP A 130 -43.73 -9.15 -15.61
C ASP A 130 -42.59 -9.00 -14.60
N LEU A 131 -42.69 -9.73 -13.49
CA LEU A 131 -41.62 -9.76 -12.46
C LEU A 131 -40.32 -10.40 -13.00
N ASP A 132 -40.46 -11.50 -13.75
CA ASP A 132 -39.30 -12.16 -14.38
C ASP A 132 -38.58 -11.23 -15.37
N VAL A 133 -39.33 -10.46 -16.18
CA VAL A 133 -38.78 -9.46 -17.10
C VAL A 133 -38.07 -8.34 -16.34
N MET A 134 -38.66 -7.85 -15.24
CA MET A 134 -38.06 -6.80 -14.43
C MET A 134 -36.79 -7.29 -13.75
N MET A 135 -36.80 -8.50 -13.19
CA MET A 135 -35.63 -9.16 -12.63
C MET A 135 -34.55 -9.40 -13.68
N ALA A 136 -34.93 -9.77 -14.91
CA ALA A 136 -33.98 -9.92 -16.01
C ALA A 136 -33.31 -8.58 -16.40
N VAL A 137 -34.07 -7.46 -16.40
CA VAL A 137 -33.51 -6.12 -16.65
C VAL A 137 -32.58 -5.68 -15.52
N GLU A 138 -32.95 -5.92 -14.26
CA GLU A 138 -32.07 -5.65 -13.12
C GLU A 138 -30.82 -6.55 -13.16
N ALA A 139 -30.97 -7.83 -13.51
CA ALA A 139 -29.87 -8.76 -13.68
C ALA A 139 -28.95 -8.36 -14.85
N GLN A 140 -29.45 -7.66 -15.87
CA GLN A 140 -28.63 -7.19 -17.00
C GLN A 140 -27.45 -6.32 -16.53
N SER A 141 -27.64 -5.51 -15.50
CA SER A 141 -26.57 -4.71 -14.89
C SER A 141 -25.47 -5.60 -14.26
N MET A 142 -25.83 -6.78 -13.75
CA MET A 142 -24.85 -7.73 -13.20
C MET A 142 -24.01 -8.40 -14.28
N PHE A 143 -24.58 -8.70 -15.46
CA PHE A 143 -23.83 -9.30 -16.56
C PHE A 143 -22.73 -8.39 -17.10
N GLN A 144 -22.94 -7.09 -17.05
CA GLN A 144 -21.96 -6.09 -17.48
C GLN A 144 -20.94 -5.77 -16.39
N ARG A 145 -21.30 -5.96 -15.12
CA ARG A 145 -20.45 -5.57 -13.99
C ARG A 145 -19.60 -6.70 -13.45
N TYR A 146 -20.15 -7.93 -13.32
CA TYR A 146 -19.47 -9.03 -12.62
C TYR A 146 -19.04 -10.12 -13.58
N PHE A 147 -17.73 -10.37 -13.65
CA PHE A 147 -17.14 -11.40 -14.48
C PHE A 147 -16.65 -12.54 -13.57
N LEU A 148 -17.15 -13.77 -13.80
CA LEU A 148 -16.69 -14.92 -13.04
C LEU A 148 -15.22 -15.23 -13.37
N ILE A 149 -14.38 -15.34 -12.35
CA ILE A 149 -12.98 -15.74 -12.54
C ILE A 149 -12.92 -17.26 -12.61
N TYR A 150 -12.60 -17.79 -13.80
CA TYR A 150 -12.60 -19.22 -14.09
C TYR A 150 -11.69 -20.01 -13.14
N GLY A 151 -12.22 -21.12 -12.61
CA GLY A 151 -11.49 -22.00 -11.69
C GLY A 151 -11.42 -21.51 -10.24
N THR A 152 -12.11 -20.40 -9.90
CA THR A 152 -12.15 -19.85 -8.55
C THR A 152 -13.59 -19.67 -8.06
N LYS A 153 -13.74 -19.27 -6.79
CA LYS A 153 -15.01 -18.78 -6.21
C LYS A 153 -15.01 -17.25 -6.11
N GLU A 154 -14.45 -16.58 -7.09
CA GLU A 154 -14.29 -15.14 -7.12
C GLU A 154 -14.88 -14.54 -8.39
N VAL A 155 -15.23 -13.27 -8.31
CA VAL A 155 -15.65 -12.44 -9.43
C VAL A 155 -14.76 -11.21 -9.53
N TRP A 156 -14.62 -10.72 -10.73
CA TRP A 156 -14.13 -9.38 -11.00
C TRP A 156 -15.32 -8.41 -11.05
N ASP A 157 -15.29 -7.35 -10.23
CA ASP A 157 -16.22 -6.22 -10.32
C ASP A 157 -15.59 -5.16 -11.23
N ASP A 158 -16.10 -5.02 -12.44
CA ASP A 158 -15.51 -4.14 -13.46
C ASP A 158 -15.77 -2.65 -13.19
N VAL A 159 -16.75 -2.34 -12.33
CA VAL A 159 -17.02 -0.96 -11.89
C VAL A 159 -16.08 -0.53 -10.78
N GLU A 160 -15.96 -1.35 -9.74
CA GLU A 160 -15.08 -1.06 -8.60
C GLU A 160 -13.61 -1.46 -8.86
N ARG A 161 -13.34 -2.14 -9.98
CA ARG A 161 -12.00 -2.61 -10.39
C ARG A 161 -11.31 -3.49 -9.34
N ILE A 162 -12.10 -4.38 -8.70
CA ILE A 162 -11.62 -5.25 -7.62
C ILE A 162 -12.06 -6.70 -7.79
N ARG A 163 -11.31 -7.63 -7.17
CA ARG A 163 -11.73 -9.03 -7.01
C ARG A 163 -12.54 -9.19 -5.72
N LEU A 164 -13.65 -9.90 -5.82
CA LEU A 164 -14.55 -10.17 -4.70
C LEU A 164 -14.88 -11.67 -4.62
N PRO A 165 -15.09 -12.24 -3.42
CA PRO A 165 -15.73 -13.54 -3.28
C PRO A 165 -17.14 -13.52 -3.89
N VAL A 166 -17.53 -14.61 -4.57
CA VAL A 166 -18.88 -14.77 -5.14
C VAL A 166 -19.97 -14.57 -4.09
N ASP A 167 -19.73 -15.02 -2.86
CA ASP A 167 -20.70 -14.89 -1.76
C ASP A 167 -21.02 -13.40 -1.43
N THR A 168 -20.11 -12.48 -1.70
CA THR A 168 -20.34 -11.04 -1.51
C THR A 168 -21.49 -10.54 -2.38
N ILE A 169 -21.50 -10.90 -3.66
CA ILE A 169 -22.59 -10.50 -4.57
C ILE A 169 -23.89 -11.24 -4.31
N LYS A 170 -23.78 -12.51 -3.85
CA LYS A 170 -24.95 -13.30 -3.43
C LYS A 170 -25.67 -12.66 -2.24
N LEU A 171 -24.92 -12.15 -1.25
CA LEU A 171 -25.48 -11.46 -0.10
C LEU A 171 -26.07 -10.08 -0.48
N ALA A 172 -25.38 -9.36 -1.36
CA ALA A 172 -25.82 -8.02 -1.77
C ALA A 172 -27.02 -8.02 -2.70
N ARG A 173 -27.14 -9.02 -3.59
CA ARG A 173 -28.18 -9.11 -4.64
C ARG A 173 -28.64 -10.56 -4.84
N PRO A 174 -29.35 -11.18 -3.87
CA PRO A 174 -29.64 -12.61 -3.88
C PRO A 174 -30.50 -13.05 -5.06
N ASN A 175 -31.46 -12.27 -5.49
CA ASN A 175 -32.38 -12.63 -6.58
C ASN A 175 -31.69 -12.54 -7.94
N GLU A 176 -31.02 -11.45 -8.21
CA GLU A 176 -30.28 -11.21 -9.46
C GLU A 176 -29.09 -12.17 -9.58
N TYR A 177 -28.48 -12.55 -8.45
CA TYR A 177 -27.39 -13.51 -8.41
C TYR A 177 -27.79 -14.88 -8.95
N GLU A 178 -28.98 -15.40 -8.59
CA GLU A 178 -29.47 -16.69 -9.08
C GLU A 178 -29.66 -16.68 -10.61
N ILE A 179 -30.17 -15.58 -11.16
CA ILE A 179 -30.33 -15.40 -12.61
C ILE A 179 -28.95 -15.32 -13.29
N TRP A 180 -28.05 -14.50 -12.76
CA TRP A 180 -26.69 -14.35 -13.26
C TRP A 180 -25.92 -15.68 -13.24
N LEU A 181 -26.04 -16.44 -12.15
CA LEU A 181 -25.32 -17.71 -11.98
C LEU A 181 -25.74 -18.76 -13.02
N LYS A 182 -27.03 -18.84 -13.35
CA LYS A 182 -27.60 -19.84 -14.26
C LYS A 182 -27.52 -19.44 -15.74
N SER A 183 -27.23 -18.19 -16.02
CA SER A 183 -27.23 -17.68 -17.40
C SER A 183 -25.96 -18.02 -18.17
N GLU A 184 -26.11 -18.46 -19.41
CA GLU A 184 -24.99 -18.64 -20.37
C GLU A 184 -24.38 -17.30 -20.82
N ALA A 185 -25.13 -16.19 -20.69
CA ALA A 185 -24.65 -14.84 -21.00
C ALA A 185 -23.66 -14.29 -19.97
N ARG A 186 -23.42 -15.00 -18.87
CA ARG A 186 -22.45 -14.63 -17.85
C ARG A 186 -21.04 -14.57 -18.43
N ILE A 187 -20.40 -13.41 -18.28
CA ILE A 187 -19.00 -13.24 -18.68
C ILE A 187 -18.10 -14.04 -17.72
N THR A 188 -17.17 -14.79 -18.33
CA THR A 188 -16.15 -15.55 -17.59
C THR A 188 -14.79 -15.11 -18.08
N ILE A 189 -13.87 -14.78 -17.15
CA ILE A 189 -12.52 -14.34 -17.44
C ILE A 189 -11.51 -15.31 -16.81
N LYS A 190 -10.40 -15.57 -17.48
CA LYS A 190 -9.28 -16.32 -16.90
C LYS A 190 -8.53 -15.46 -15.87
N ALA A 191 -8.11 -16.06 -14.76
CA ALA A 191 -7.34 -15.34 -13.74
C ALA A 191 -6.06 -14.71 -14.31
N ASP A 192 -5.40 -15.37 -15.25
CA ASP A 192 -4.18 -14.90 -15.92
C ASP A 192 -4.44 -13.69 -16.85
N ASN A 193 -5.70 -13.41 -17.19
CA ASN A 193 -6.09 -12.27 -18.02
C ASN A 193 -6.51 -11.05 -17.20
N ILE A 194 -6.34 -11.10 -15.87
CA ILE A 194 -6.47 -9.95 -14.97
C ILE A 194 -5.09 -9.65 -14.41
N TRP A 195 -4.48 -8.57 -14.86
CA TRP A 195 -3.12 -8.20 -14.46
C TRP A 195 -2.99 -6.72 -14.11
N PHE A 196 -1.96 -6.41 -13.35
CA PHE A 196 -1.48 -5.06 -13.14
C PHE A 196 -0.26 -4.86 -14.03
N ASP A 197 -0.41 -4.08 -15.09
CA ASP A 197 0.67 -3.82 -16.06
C ASP A 197 0.74 -2.32 -16.43
N PRO A 198 1.55 -1.55 -15.69
CA PRO A 198 1.79 -0.15 -15.99
C PRO A 198 2.50 0.09 -17.33
N THR A 199 3.22 -0.92 -17.86
CA THR A 199 3.90 -0.83 -19.16
C THR A 199 2.95 -0.95 -20.34
N ARG A 200 1.74 -1.51 -20.11
CA ARG A 200 0.73 -1.80 -21.15
C ARG A 200 1.24 -2.69 -22.30
N THR A 201 2.16 -3.59 -22.00
CA THR A 201 2.76 -4.50 -22.98
C THR A 201 2.11 -5.88 -22.98
N LYS A 202 1.40 -6.25 -21.89
CA LYS A 202 0.74 -7.54 -21.78
C LYS A 202 -0.47 -7.64 -22.70
N THR A 203 -0.59 -8.79 -23.34
CA THR A 203 -1.74 -9.19 -24.18
C THR A 203 -2.26 -10.54 -23.72
N PRO A 204 -3.55 -10.85 -23.91
CA PRO A 204 -4.09 -12.18 -23.61
C PRO A 204 -3.47 -13.24 -24.53
N LYS A 205 -3.41 -14.48 -24.04
CA LYS A 205 -2.86 -15.62 -24.83
C LYS A 205 -3.63 -15.89 -26.14
N HIS A 206 -4.90 -15.53 -26.16
CA HIS A 206 -5.77 -15.68 -27.33
C HIS A 206 -6.48 -14.35 -27.59
N ASP A 207 -6.49 -13.87 -28.80
CA ASP A 207 -7.04 -12.57 -29.21
C ASP A 207 -8.53 -12.37 -28.86
N LYS A 208 -9.28 -13.47 -28.69
CA LYS A 208 -10.70 -13.44 -28.33
C LYS A 208 -10.95 -13.43 -26.81
N ASP A 209 -9.93 -13.65 -26.00
CA ASP A 209 -10.06 -13.66 -24.54
C ASP A 209 -10.23 -12.22 -24.04
N ILE A 210 -11.16 -12.05 -23.10
CA ILE A 210 -11.29 -10.79 -22.36
C ILE A 210 -10.08 -10.66 -21.46
N ALA A 211 -9.47 -9.49 -21.46
CA ALA A 211 -8.34 -9.14 -20.62
C ALA A 211 -8.56 -7.80 -19.91
N ILE A 212 -8.12 -7.71 -18.69
CA ILE A 212 -8.30 -6.54 -17.84
C ILE A 212 -6.94 -6.12 -17.30
N ASN A 213 -6.51 -4.91 -17.69
CA ASN A 213 -5.41 -4.24 -17.02
C ASN A 213 -5.96 -3.38 -15.90
N THR A 214 -5.49 -3.61 -14.66
CA THR A 214 -5.93 -2.85 -13.48
C THR A 214 -5.18 -1.51 -13.34
N PHE A 215 -4.25 -1.20 -14.25
CA PHE A 215 -3.59 0.10 -14.31
C PHE A 215 -4.29 1.03 -15.32
N ASP A 216 -4.93 2.08 -14.80
CA ASP A 216 -5.68 3.06 -15.61
C ASP A 216 -4.87 4.35 -15.90
N GLY A 217 -3.65 4.44 -15.35
CA GLY A 217 -2.78 5.62 -15.43
C GLY A 217 -2.76 6.43 -14.12
N LEU A 218 -1.75 7.27 -13.96
CA LEU A 218 -1.63 8.10 -12.77
C LEU A 218 -2.71 9.19 -12.73
N PRO A 219 -3.31 9.46 -11.56
CA PRO A 219 -4.42 10.41 -11.43
C PRO A 219 -3.98 11.85 -11.67
N LEU A 220 -2.84 12.24 -11.11
CA LEU A 220 -2.30 13.57 -11.33
C LEU A 220 -1.73 13.67 -12.75
N LYS A 221 -1.98 14.79 -13.43
CA LYS A 221 -1.45 15.06 -14.78
C LYS A 221 -0.43 16.17 -14.75
N PRO A 222 0.68 16.07 -15.51
CA PRO A 222 1.63 17.17 -15.64
C PRO A 222 0.94 18.41 -16.26
N ILE A 223 1.52 19.58 -16.07
CA ILE A 223 1.10 20.79 -16.78
C ILE A 223 1.91 20.93 -18.08
N GLU A 224 1.31 21.56 -19.08
CA GLU A 224 1.98 21.89 -20.33
C GLU A 224 2.82 23.17 -20.13
N THR A 225 4.13 22.98 -19.90
CA THR A 225 5.10 24.07 -19.71
C THR A 225 6.51 23.57 -20.00
N ASP A 226 7.47 24.45 -20.18
CA ASP A 226 8.87 24.05 -20.32
C ASP A 226 9.53 23.73 -18.96
N ILE A 227 10.70 23.09 -19.01
CA ILE A 227 11.42 22.62 -17.83
C ILE A 227 11.85 23.77 -16.90
N LYS A 228 12.15 24.97 -17.45
CA LYS A 228 12.62 26.11 -16.66
C LYS A 228 11.48 26.72 -15.87
N ASP A 229 10.32 26.87 -16.50
CA ASP A 229 9.11 27.36 -15.85
C ASP A 229 8.57 26.34 -14.84
N ALA A 230 8.57 25.05 -15.18
CA ALA A 230 8.24 23.99 -14.24
C ALA A 230 9.13 24.04 -12.99
N ALA A 231 10.45 24.11 -13.18
CA ALA A 231 11.41 24.20 -12.07
C ALA A 231 11.20 25.44 -11.20
N LYS A 232 10.87 26.60 -11.82
CA LYS A 232 10.56 27.83 -11.08
C LYS A 232 9.27 27.71 -10.26
N MET A 233 8.23 27.11 -10.86
CA MET A 233 6.93 26.94 -10.19
C MET A 233 7.00 25.97 -9.03
N CYS A 234 7.78 24.90 -9.12
CA CYS A 234 7.91 23.89 -8.07
C CYS A 234 9.15 24.08 -7.17
N LYS A 235 9.80 25.26 -7.23
CA LYS A 235 11.02 25.54 -6.47
C LYS A 235 10.92 25.19 -4.98
N PRO A 236 9.85 25.51 -4.24
CA PRO A 236 9.73 25.11 -2.82
C PRO A 236 9.80 23.58 -2.61
N ILE A 237 9.25 22.79 -3.52
CA ILE A 237 9.30 21.32 -3.45
C ILE A 237 10.73 20.82 -3.71
N THR A 238 11.43 21.40 -4.70
CA THR A 238 12.82 21.03 -4.99
C THR A 238 13.78 21.49 -3.89
N ASP A 239 13.54 22.65 -3.28
CA ASP A 239 14.30 23.14 -2.12
C ASP A 239 14.09 22.21 -0.90
N LEU A 240 12.87 21.71 -0.68
CA LEU A 240 12.60 20.70 0.35
C LEU A 240 13.38 19.41 0.07
N LEU A 241 13.39 18.91 -1.16
CA LEU A 241 14.14 17.70 -1.51
C LEU A 241 15.65 17.91 -1.32
N LEU A 242 16.19 19.07 -1.75
CA LEU A 242 17.60 19.40 -1.52
C LEU A 242 17.94 19.45 -0.02
N HIS A 243 17.06 20.04 0.79
CA HIS A 243 17.20 20.04 2.25
C HIS A 243 17.23 18.62 2.82
N LEU A 244 16.33 17.74 2.38
CA LEU A 244 16.30 16.33 2.79
C LEU A 244 17.56 15.56 2.34
N CYS A 245 18.18 15.97 1.23
CA CYS A 245 19.46 15.48 0.75
C CYS A 245 20.67 16.16 1.41
N GLU A 246 20.46 16.79 2.58
CA GLU A 246 21.52 17.43 3.38
C GLU A 246 22.23 18.60 2.65
N GLY A 247 21.56 19.23 1.67
CA GLY A 247 22.15 20.27 0.80
C GLY A 247 23.18 19.75 -0.21
N LYS A 248 23.36 18.43 -0.33
CA LYS A 248 24.34 17.79 -1.22
C LYS A 248 23.78 17.65 -2.63
N GLN A 249 24.26 18.46 -3.56
CA GLN A 249 23.75 18.53 -4.93
C GLN A 249 23.83 17.17 -5.66
N GLU A 250 24.91 16.41 -5.50
CA GLU A 250 25.08 15.10 -6.12
C GLU A 250 24.00 14.11 -5.64
N VAL A 251 23.71 14.10 -4.33
CA VAL A 251 22.68 13.23 -3.74
C VAL A 251 21.28 13.66 -4.22
N TYR A 252 21.02 14.97 -4.22
CA TYR A 252 19.77 15.55 -4.73
C TYR A 252 19.51 15.13 -6.19
N GLU A 253 20.49 15.31 -7.07
CA GLU A 253 20.35 14.95 -8.49
C GLU A 253 20.13 13.45 -8.69
N TRP A 254 20.83 12.63 -7.90
CA TRP A 254 20.64 11.18 -7.95
C TRP A 254 19.22 10.79 -7.51
N VAL A 255 18.74 11.34 -6.40
CA VAL A 255 17.39 11.08 -5.88
C VAL A 255 16.33 11.62 -6.83
N LEU A 256 16.52 12.81 -7.42
CA LEU A 256 15.58 13.39 -8.38
C LEU A 256 15.41 12.46 -9.60
N ARG A 257 16.50 11.94 -10.16
CA ARG A 257 16.45 10.96 -11.25
C ARG A 257 15.80 9.65 -10.82
N TRP A 258 16.08 9.18 -9.60
CA TRP A 258 15.44 7.99 -9.05
C TRP A 258 13.91 8.14 -8.99
N LEU A 259 13.41 9.31 -8.60
CA LEU A 259 11.98 9.62 -8.58
C LEU A 259 11.41 9.77 -10.00
N ALA A 260 12.19 10.26 -10.94
CA ALA A 260 11.78 10.52 -12.32
C ALA A 260 11.64 9.23 -13.16
N ILE A 261 12.55 8.27 -13.00
CA ILE A 261 12.59 7.04 -13.83
C ILE A 261 11.23 6.32 -13.87
N PRO A 262 10.58 5.94 -12.75
CA PRO A 262 9.32 5.18 -12.81
C PRO A 262 8.12 6.03 -13.25
N LEU A 263 8.23 7.34 -13.27
CA LEU A 263 7.21 8.25 -13.80
C LEU A 263 7.35 8.42 -15.31
N GLN A 264 8.59 8.56 -15.81
CA GLN A 264 8.88 8.64 -17.25
C GLN A 264 8.66 7.29 -17.95
N GLN A 265 8.92 6.21 -17.26
CA GLN A 265 8.81 4.83 -17.76
C GLN A 265 7.94 4.01 -16.79
N PRO A 266 6.60 4.17 -16.85
CA PRO A 266 5.70 3.47 -15.94
C PRO A 266 5.91 1.95 -15.98
N GLY A 267 5.94 1.34 -14.78
CA GLY A 267 6.25 -0.08 -14.63
C GLY A 267 7.74 -0.39 -14.47
N THR A 268 8.62 0.61 -14.48
CA THR A 268 10.03 0.39 -14.16
C THR A 268 10.20 0.02 -12.70
N LYS A 269 10.79 -1.14 -12.46
CA LYS A 269 11.22 -1.62 -11.16
C LYS A 269 12.67 -1.25 -10.92
N LEU A 270 12.93 -0.40 -9.93
CA LEU A 270 14.28 -0.02 -9.52
C LEU A 270 14.90 -1.08 -8.59
N ASP A 271 16.16 -1.43 -8.81
CA ASP A 271 16.92 -2.35 -7.94
C ASP A 271 17.34 -1.71 -6.61
N THR A 272 16.95 -0.45 -6.42
CA THR A 272 17.36 0.36 -5.28
C THR A 272 16.15 0.97 -4.56
N ALA A 273 16.37 1.32 -3.29
CA ALA A 273 15.40 1.97 -2.43
C ALA A 273 16.03 3.18 -1.73
N LEU A 274 15.20 4.12 -1.29
CA LEU A 274 15.62 5.30 -0.55
C LEU A 274 15.40 5.11 0.96
N ILE A 275 16.33 5.56 1.78
CA ILE A 275 16.21 5.64 3.23
C ILE A 275 16.45 7.08 3.66
N PHE A 276 15.44 7.69 4.28
CA PHE A 276 15.55 8.99 4.91
C PHE A 276 15.31 8.83 6.41
N HIS A 277 16.39 8.87 7.20
CA HIS A 277 16.28 8.66 8.63
C HIS A 277 16.89 9.82 9.41
N GLY A 278 16.64 9.89 10.72
CA GLY A 278 17.25 10.91 11.58
C GLY A 278 16.34 11.32 12.73
N GLU A 279 16.96 11.65 13.87
CA GLU A 279 16.29 11.96 15.13
C GLU A 279 15.53 13.29 15.10
N VAL A 280 15.83 14.16 14.13
CA VAL A 280 15.16 15.45 14.01
C VAL A 280 13.74 15.28 13.48
N GLN A 281 12.78 15.52 14.38
CA GLN A 281 11.37 15.62 14.00
C GLN A 281 11.11 16.95 13.28
N GLY A 282 10.26 16.92 12.25
CA GLY A 282 9.96 18.12 11.46
C GLY A 282 11.04 18.46 10.41
N ALA A 283 11.87 17.52 10.00
CA ALA A 283 12.78 17.68 8.87
C ALA A 283 12.07 17.75 7.50
N GLY A 284 10.79 17.37 7.43
CA GLY A 284 10.00 17.40 6.18
C GLY A 284 9.93 16.07 5.43
N LYS A 285 10.43 14.95 6.00
CA LYS A 285 10.44 13.62 5.36
C LYS A 285 9.05 13.20 4.89
N SER A 286 8.08 13.05 5.79
CA SER A 286 6.70 12.64 5.45
C SER A 286 5.99 13.72 4.61
N LEU A 287 6.31 15.01 4.79
CA LEU A 287 5.76 16.06 3.96
C LEU A 287 6.11 15.85 2.47
N PHE A 288 7.35 15.47 2.16
CA PHE A 288 7.77 15.21 0.79
C PHE A 288 7.26 13.86 0.29
N PHE A 289 7.54 12.76 1.00
CA PHE A 289 7.29 11.42 0.47
C PHE A 289 5.84 10.97 0.61
N ASP A 290 5.13 11.36 1.69
CA ASP A 290 3.72 11.01 1.86
C ASP A 290 2.79 12.05 1.21
N ARG A 291 2.96 13.35 1.50
CA ARG A 291 2.00 14.36 1.05
C ARG A 291 2.19 14.80 -0.40
N ILE A 292 3.43 14.79 -0.92
CA ILE A 292 3.71 15.21 -2.30
C ILE A 292 3.79 14.00 -3.22
N MET A 293 4.72 13.07 -2.96
CA MET A 293 4.94 11.95 -3.88
C MET A 293 3.76 10.99 -3.95
N SER A 294 3.17 10.60 -2.80
CA SER A 294 2.00 9.71 -2.82
C SER A 294 0.81 10.31 -3.57
N ARG A 295 0.67 11.64 -3.56
CA ARG A 295 -0.41 12.33 -4.30
C ARG A 295 -0.25 12.25 -5.82
N ILE A 296 1.00 12.18 -6.33
CA ILE A 296 1.27 11.94 -7.77
C ILE A 296 0.81 10.54 -8.17
N TYR A 297 1.08 9.54 -7.33
CA TYR A 297 0.72 8.14 -7.59
C TYR A 297 -0.74 7.82 -7.27
N GLY A 298 -1.40 8.57 -6.39
CA GLY A 298 -2.78 8.32 -5.96
C GLY A 298 -2.97 6.91 -5.40
N ASP A 299 -3.96 6.17 -5.91
CA ASP A 299 -4.27 4.81 -5.46
C ASP A 299 -3.14 3.80 -5.71
N TYR A 300 -2.16 4.12 -6.56
CA TYR A 300 -0.97 3.30 -6.77
C TYR A 300 0.15 3.55 -5.75
N ALA A 301 -0.05 4.45 -4.80
CA ALA A 301 0.78 4.61 -3.61
C ALA A 301 0.21 3.85 -2.42
N VAL A 302 1.08 3.51 -1.47
CA VAL A 302 0.69 2.98 -0.15
C VAL A 302 1.68 3.44 0.90
N THR A 303 1.16 3.86 2.07
CA THR A 303 1.96 4.17 3.25
C THR A 303 1.74 3.09 4.30
N LEU A 304 2.82 2.55 4.84
CA LEU A 304 2.84 1.33 5.65
C LEU A 304 3.64 1.56 6.94
N GLY A 305 3.11 1.04 8.03
CA GLY A 305 3.81 0.94 9.30
C GLY A 305 4.25 -0.50 9.60
N GLN A 306 4.82 -0.70 10.80
CA GLN A 306 5.36 -1.98 11.27
C GLN A 306 4.32 -3.12 11.22
N GLY A 307 3.08 -2.88 11.65
CA GLY A 307 2.05 -3.92 11.73
C GLY A 307 1.66 -4.54 10.39
N GLN A 308 1.75 -3.79 9.28
CA GLN A 308 1.47 -4.32 7.96
C GLN A 308 2.59 -5.25 7.48
N LEU A 309 3.85 -4.96 7.83
CA LEU A 309 4.98 -5.84 7.50
C LEU A 309 4.98 -7.14 8.28
N GLU A 310 4.42 -7.15 9.49
CA GLU A 310 4.30 -8.33 10.35
C GLU A 310 3.09 -9.21 10.00
N SER A 311 2.18 -8.69 9.19
CA SER A 311 0.98 -9.42 8.77
C SER A 311 1.34 -10.57 7.83
N GLN A 312 0.66 -11.71 8.02
CA GLN A 312 0.71 -12.82 7.06
C GLN A 312 0.02 -12.49 5.71
N TYR A 313 -0.78 -11.42 5.68
CA TYR A 313 -1.45 -10.92 4.49
C TYR A 313 -0.72 -9.71 3.97
N ASN A 314 -0.46 -9.69 2.67
CA ASN A 314 0.31 -8.63 2.00
C ASN A 314 -0.45 -8.01 0.82
N ASP A 315 -1.78 -8.08 0.83
CA ASP A 315 -2.63 -7.51 -0.21
C ASP A 315 -2.50 -5.98 -0.34
N TRP A 316 -1.90 -5.32 0.66
CA TRP A 316 -1.52 -3.91 0.61
C TRP A 316 -0.53 -3.57 -0.53
N VAL A 317 0.23 -4.55 -1.04
CA VAL A 317 1.19 -4.34 -2.14
C VAL A 317 0.54 -4.57 -3.51
N SER A 318 -0.67 -5.10 -3.56
CA SER A 318 -1.39 -5.37 -4.81
C SER A 318 -1.67 -4.06 -5.56
N ASN A 319 -1.34 -4.04 -6.85
CA ASN A 319 -1.54 -2.89 -7.73
C ASN A 319 -0.83 -1.61 -7.26
N LYS A 320 0.35 -1.73 -6.65
CA LYS A 320 1.13 -0.59 -6.18
C LYS A 320 2.39 -0.37 -7.01
N LEU A 321 2.76 0.91 -7.18
CA LEU A 321 3.98 1.40 -7.82
C LEU A 321 4.93 2.04 -6.82
N TYR A 322 4.37 2.60 -5.75
CA TYR A 322 5.07 3.39 -4.76
C TYR A 322 4.70 2.90 -3.36
N ALA A 323 5.68 2.52 -2.57
CA ALA A 323 5.48 2.10 -1.18
C ALA A 323 6.36 2.92 -0.24
N LEU A 324 5.70 3.62 0.67
CA LEU A 324 6.32 4.39 1.73
C LEU A 324 6.23 3.61 3.04
N PHE A 325 7.36 3.34 3.66
CA PHE A 325 7.45 2.67 4.95
C PHE A 325 7.81 3.68 6.02
N GLU A 326 6.91 3.88 6.99
CA GLU A 326 7.12 4.81 8.09
C GLU A 326 7.33 4.06 9.41
N GLU A 327 8.37 4.48 10.16
CA GLU A 327 8.69 4.00 11.50
C GLU A 327 8.79 2.46 11.61
N ILE A 328 9.26 1.80 10.55
CA ILE A 328 9.49 0.36 10.56
C ILE A 328 10.85 0.01 11.18
N PHE A 329 11.03 -1.28 11.52
CA PHE A 329 12.25 -1.84 12.14
C PHE A 329 12.54 -1.35 13.57
N SER A 330 11.49 -1.01 14.33
CA SER A 330 11.60 -0.77 15.78
C SER A 330 11.51 -2.12 16.52
N GLY A 331 12.57 -2.55 17.19
CA GLY A 331 12.57 -3.75 18.05
C GLY A 331 13.57 -4.85 17.68
N SER A 332 13.39 -6.05 18.27
CA SER A 332 14.29 -7.20 18.14
C SER A 332 14.22 -7.96 16.81
N ASP A 333 13.13 -7.78 16.05
CA ASP A 333 12.82 -8.60 14.86
C ASP A 333 13.34 -8.03 13.53
N ARG A 334 14.27 -7.08 13.60
CA ARG A 334 14.89 -6.41 12.44
C ARG A 334 15.42 -7.38 11.39
N TYR A 335 15.95 -8.53 11.81
CA TYR A 335 16.55 -9.51 10.91
C TYR A 335 15.55 -10.37 10.16
N SER A 336 14.39 -10.69 10.74
CA SER A 336 13.37 -11.55 10.10
C SER A 336 12.69 -10.84 8.92
N GLN A 337 12.53 -9.53 9.01
CA GLN A 337 11.85 -8.71 8.00
C GLN A 337 12.77 -8.30 6.83
N MET A 338 14.10 -8.32 7.05
CA MET A 338 15.08 -7.95 6.01
C MET A 338 14.99 -8.82 4.75
N GLY A 339 14.65 -10.10 4.88
CA GLY A 339 14.44 -11.00 3.73
C GLY A 339 13.31 -10.55 2.84
N MET A 340 12.16 -10.21 3.43
CA MET A 340 10.97 -9.72 2.70
C MET A 340 11.25 -8.36 2.05
N VAL A 341 11.91 -7.45 2.76
CA VAL A 341 12.29 -6.13 2.22
C VAL A 341 13.25 -6.28 1.04
N LYS A 342 14.27 -7.14 1.16
CA LYS A 342 15.18 -7.44 0.04
C LYS A 342 14.41 -7.98 -1.17
N GLN A 343 13.47 -8.91 -0.96
CA GLN A 343 12.63 -9.46 -2.02
C GLN A 343 11.70 -8.37 -2.62
N LEU A 344 11.12 -7.51 -1.81
CA LEU A 344 10.29 -6.41 -2.27
C LEU A 344 11.09 -5.44 -3.16
N ILE A 345 12.36 -5.14 -2.81
CA ILE A 345 13.21 -4.22 -3.57
C ILE A 345 13.69 -4.84 -4.88
N THR A 346 14.13 -6.12 -4.87
CA THR A 346 14.82 -6.72 -6.02
C THR A 346 14.07 -7.86 -6.69
N GLY A 347 12.96 -8.31 -6.13
CA GLY A 347 12.14 -9.39 -6.72
C GLY A 347 11.31 -8.90 -7.89
N ASN A 348 11.30 -9.64 -9.00
CA ASN A 348 10.51 -9.32 -10.18
C ASN A 348 9.02 -9.66 -10.02
N THR A 349 8.72 -10.57 -9.12
CA THR A 349 7.35 -11.01 -8.84
C THR A 349 7.10 -11.06 -7.33
N ILE A 350 5.83 -10.92 -6.96
CA ILE A 350 5.38 -11.02 -5.57
C ILE A 350 4.13 -11.88 -5.50
N TYR A 351 4.08 -12.78 -4.50
CA TYR A 351 2.88 -13.55 -4.22
C TYR A 351 1.97 -12.73 -3.30
N ILE A 352 0.75 -12.48 -3.76
CA ILE A 352 -0.25 -11.74 -3.00
C ILE A 352 -1.10 -12.73 -2.19
N SER A 353 -1.16 -12.50 -0.88
CA SER A 353 -2.00 -13.22 0.06
C SER A 353 -3.04 -12.28 0.65
N LYS A 354 -4.31 -12.58 0.43
CA LYS A 354 -5.45 -11.80 0.93
C LYS A 354 -6.40 -12.70 1.71
N LYS A 355 -6.93 -12.18 2.81
CA LYS A 355 -7.86 -12.94 3.65
C LYS A 355 -9.11 -13.35 2.87
N PHE A 356 -9.52 -14.61 3.00
CA PHE A 356 -10.69 -15.19 2.34
C PHE A 356 -10.64 -15.27 0.81
N MET A 357 -9.48 -15.08 0.21
CA MET A 357 -9.29 -15.18 -1.23
C MET A 357 -8.16 -16.14 -1.58
N SER A 358 -8.21 -16.69 -2.78
CA SER A 358 -7.08 -17.43 -3.33
C SER A 358 -5.91 -16.50 -3.58
N GLY A 359 -4.71 -16.87 -3.11
CA GLY A 359 -3.51 -16.09 -3.41
C GLY A 359 -3.17 -16.15 -4.91
N TRP A 360 -2.51 -15.12 -5.41
CA TRP A 360 -2.06 -15.05 -6.81
C TRP A 360 -0.67 -14.45 -6.91
N GLN A 361 0.01 -14.70 -8.03
CA GLN A 361 1.29 -14.10 -8.33
C GLN A 361 1.08 -12.84 -9.19
N GLN A 362 1.79 -11.77 -8.86
CA GLN A 362 1.77 -10.50 -9.58
C GLN A 362 3.18 -10.05 -9.87
N ASP A 363 3.40 -9.36 -10.99
CA ASP A 363 4.66 -8.67 -11.24
C ASP A 363 4.87 -7.55 -10.23
N ASN A 364 6.10 -7.38 -9.79
CA ASN A 364 6.46 -6.40 -8.79
C ASN A 364 6.98 -5.12 -9.44
N PHE A 365 6.17 -4.08 -9.41
CA PHE A 365 6.52 -2.73 -9.89
C PHE A 365 6.75 -1.73 -8.75
N VAL A 366 6.78 -2.20 -7.50
CA VAL A 366 6.86 -1.34 -6.33
C VAL A 366 8.26 -0.78 -6.14
N ASN A 367 8.37 0.54 -6.08
CA ASN A 367 9.58 1.25 -5.67
C ASN A 367 9.42 1.74 -4.23
N ALA A 368 10.35 1.35 -3.36
CA ALA A 368 10.22 1.48 -1.91
C ALA A 368 11.04 2.64 -1.34
N ILE A 369 10.44 3.37 -0.40
CA ILE A 369 11.10 4.42 0.38
C ILE A 369 10.86 4.13 1.87
N PHE A 370 11.90 4.33 2.68
CA PHE A 370 11.88 4.08 4.11
C PHE A 370 12.13 5.37 4.88
N LEU A 371 11.19 5.74 5.74
CA LEU A 371 11.32 6.87 6.65
C LEU A 371 11.46 6.37 8.09
N SER A 372 12.38 6.94 8.84
CA SER A 372 12.53 6.62 10.25
C SER A 372 13.04 7.81 11.05
N ASN A 373 12.65 7.85 12.33
CA ASN A 373 13.22 8.77 13.32
C ASN A 373 14.35 8.13 14.13
N ASN A 374 14.68 6.87 13.85
CA ASN A 374 15.78 6.16 14.50
C ASN A 374 17.12 6.49 13.85
N MET A 375 18.18 6.55 14.68
CA MET A 375 19.56 6.68 14.21
C MET A 375 19.99 5.48 13.38
N MET A 376 19.47 4.28 13.69
CA MET A 376 19.77 3.02 13.01
C MET A 376 18.46 2.31 12.61
N PRO A 377 17.81 2.75 11.52
CA PRO A 377 16.51 2.20 11.11
C PRO A 377 16.61 0.76 10.60
N LEU A 378 17.71 0.45 9.92
CA LEU A 378 17.97 -0.84 9.30
C LEU A 378 19.47 -1.20 9.40
N SER A 379 19.78 -2.49 9.41
CA SER A 379 21.17 -2.98 9.36
C SER A 379 21.62 -3.10 7.90
N LEU A 380 22.64 -2.37 7.50
CA LEU A 380 23.21 -2.44 6.16
C LEU A 380 24.51 -3.25 6.14
N GLU A 381 24.66 -4.07 5.11
CA GLU A 381 25.88 -4.82 4.84
C GLU A 381 26.96 -3.90 4.24
N GLN A 382 28.24 -4.22 4.45
CA GLN A 382 29.37 -3.42 3.95
C GLN A 382 29.31 -3.18 2.42
N ASN A 383 28.83 -4.18 1.67
CA ASN A 383 28.69 -4.14 0.22
C ASN A 383 27.24 -3.88 -0.23
N ASP A 384 26.45 -3.18 0.57
CA ASP A 384 25.08 -2.86 0.19
C ASP A 384 25.04 -1.99 -1.07
N ARG A 385 24.32 -2.47 -2.09
CA ARG A 385 24.13 -1.80 -3.38
C ARG A 385 22.68 -1.34 -3.61
N ARG A 386 21.80 -1.58 -2.62
CA ARG A 386 20.35 -1.37 -2.77
C ARG A 386 19.86 -0.06 -2.18
N HIS A 387 20.47 0.45 -1.13
CA HIS A 387 19.93 1.57 -0.39
C HIS A 387 20.74 2.85 -0.59
N VAL A 388 20.07 3.94 -0.96
CA VAL A 388 20.59 5.30 -0.81
C VAL A 388 20.12 5.85 0.52
N VAL A 389 21.03 6.36 1.32
CA VAL A 389 20.75 6.80 2.68
C VAL A 389 21.01 8.29 2.81
N CYS A 390 20.01 9.01 3.33
CA CYS A 390 20.08 10.43 3.68
C CYS A 390 19.74 10.59 5.17
N TYR A 391 20.47 11.49 5.84
CA TYR A 391 20.32 11.77 7.27
C TYR A 391 20.13 13.27 7.51
N PRO A 392 18.95 13.86 7.21
CA PRO A 392 18.69 15.26 7.42
C PRO A 392 18.73 15.61 8.91
N GLN A 393 19.67 16.47 9.28
CA GLN A 393 19.95 16.84 10.67
C GLN A 393 19.31 18.15 11.13
N GLN A 394 18.53 18.79 10.28
CA GLN A 394 17.89 20.07 10.55
C GLN A 394 16.39 20.02 10.30
N LYS A 395 15.65 20.84 11.05
CA LYS A 395 14.23 21.07 10.75
C LYS A 395 14.10 21.79 9.40
N ILE A 396 12.99 21.52 8.72
CA ILE A 396 12.66 22.24 7.50
C ILE A 396 12.64 23.75 7.75
N PRO A 397 13.28 24.58 6.92
CA PRO A 397 13.18 26.04 7.03
C PRO A 397 11.73 26.52 6.88
N ALA A 398 11.32 27.45 7.76
CA ALA A 398 9.94 27.94 7.79
C ALA A 398 9.43 28.51 6.44
N PRO A 399 10.21 29.22 5.62
CA PRO A 399 9.75 29.65 4.30
C PRO A 399 9.37 28.47 3.40
N ILE A 400 10.22 27.44 3.33
CA ILE A 400 9.96 26.23 2.51
C ILE A 400 8.70 25.52 3.02
N LEU A 401 8.56 25.38 4.35
CA LEU A 401 7.38 24.75 4.95
C LEU A 401 6.09 25.49 4.58
N ASN A 402 6.08 26.82 4.68
CA ASN A 402 4.92 27.64 4.40
C ASN A 402 4.51 27.57 2.93
N ASP A 403 5.48 27.65 2.01
CA ASP A 403 5.23 27.59 0.57
C ASP A 403 4.71 26.20 0.15
N VAL A 404 5.30 25.13 0.68
CA VAL A 404 4.82 23.75 0.43
C VAL A 404 3.45 23.52 1.04
N ALA A 405 3.17 24.03 2.25
CA ALA A 405 1.86 23.90 2.87
C ALA A 405 0.78 24.65 2.06
N ALA A 406 1.09 25.83 1.55
CA ALA A 406 0.21 26.58 0.65
C ALA A 406 -0.07 25.79 -0.64
N ALA A 407 0.96 25.17 -1.24
CA ALA A 407 0.82 24.34 -2.43
C ALA A 407 -0.08 23.11 -2.21
N LEU A 408 0.02 22.46 -1.05
CA LEU A 408 -0.81 21.31 -0.70
C LEU A 408 -2.27 21.67 -0.42
N SER A 409 -2.55 22.95 -0.15
CA SER A 409 -3.90 23.48 0.04
C SER A 409 -4.52 23.98 -1.28
N ASP A 410 -3.75 24.06 -2.36
CA ASP A 410 -4.23 24.42 -3.69
C ASP A 410 -5.07 23.29 -4.29
N THR A 411 -6.32 23.56 -4.62
CA THR A 411 -7.26 22.57 -5.21
C THR A 411 -6.86 22.16 -6.63
N ASP A 412 -6.14 23.02 -7.34
CA ASP A 412 -5.68 22.77 -8.71
C ASP A 412 -4.34 22.03 -8.77
N ASP A 413 -3.69 21.83 -7.63
CA ASP A 413 -2.39 21.15 -7.51
C ASP A 413 -1.27 21.75 -8.39
N LYS A 414 -1.32 23.04 -8.70
CA LYS A 414 -0.43 23.67 -9.69
C LYS A 414 1.06 23.40 -9.44
N MET A 415 1.50 23.56 -8.20
CA MET A 415 2.91 23.34 -7.84
C MET A 415 3.27 21.85 -7.90
N LEU A 416 2.37 20.94 -7.48
CA LEU A 416 2.58 19.49 -7.56
C LEU A 416 2.63 19.03 -9.02
N ARG A 417 1.72 19.53 -9.85
CA ARG A 417 1.69 19.25 -11.29
C ARG A 417 2.94 19.79 -11.99
N ALA A 418 3.44 20.97 -11.59
CA ALA A 418 4.71 21.50 -12.08
C ALA A 418 5.90 20.63 -11.66
N PHE A 419 5.91 20.13 -10.42
CA PHE A 419 6.93 19.19 -9.98
C PHE A 419 6.85 17.86 -10.75
N TYR A 420 5.66 17.37 -11.01
CA TYR A 420 5.49 16.19 -11.86
C TYR A 420 6.02 16.45 -13.29
N THR A 421 5.73 17.61 -13.87
CA THR A 421 6.31 18.03 -15.17
C THR A 421 7.84 18.06 -15.13
N LEU A 422 8.43 18.63 -14.07
CA LEU A 422 9.87 18.63 -13.87
C LEU A 422 10.44 17.19 -13.87
N LEU A 423 9.82 16.27 -13.11
CA LEU A 423 10.23 14.86 -13.09
C LEU A 423 10.12 14.20 -14.46
N MET A 424 9.06 14.47 -15.21
CA MET A 424 8.86 13.96 -16.58
C MET A 424 9.90 14.47 -17.59
N MET A 425 10.45 15.67 -17.35
CA MET A 425 11.46 16.32 -18.22
C MET A 425 12.89 16.21 -17.69
N THR A 426 13.09 15.59 -16.52
CA THR A 426 14.41 15.43 -15.91
C THR A 426 15.28 14.55 -16.80
N ASP A 427 16.48 15.04 -17.17
CA ASP A 427 17.47 14.24 -17.88
C ASP A 427 18.03 13.15 -16.96
N LEU A 428 17.76 11.90 -17.33
CA LEU A 428 18.16 10.72 -16.57
C LEU A 428 19.67 10.44 -16.67
N LYS A 429 20.37 11.02 -17.63
CA LYS A 429 21.77 10.73 -17.93
C LYS A 429 21.97 9.21 -18.06
N ASP A 430 23.00 8.67 -17.41
CA ASP A 430 23.30 7.24 -17.40
C ASP A 430 22.57 6.45 -16.30
N GLN A 431 21.68 7.11 -15.54
CA GLN A 431 20.97 6.45 -14.45
C GLN A 431 19.79 5.63 -15.00
N THR A 432 19.80 4.34 -14.66
CA THR A 432 18.80 3.36 -15.07
C THR A 432 18.20 2.67 -13.84
N ALA A 433 17.24 1.77 -14.08
CA ALA A 433 16.68 0.90 -13.03
C ALA A 433 17.74 0.07 -12.28
N HIS A 434 18.82 -0.27 -12.96
CA HIS A 434 19.90 -1.14 -12.43
C HIS A 434 21.12 -0.37 -11.91
N THR A 435 21.04 0.96 -11.91
CA THR A 435 22.13 1.79 -11.37
C THR A 435 22.29 1.53 -9.88
N PRO A 436 23.49 1.14 -9.40
CA PRO A 436 23.71 0.89 -7.99
C PRO A 436 23.44 2.11 -7.13
N ALA A 437 23.03 1.87 -5.89
CA ALA A 437 22.78 2.94 -4.93
C ALA A 437 24.03 3.76 -4.64
N LEU A 438 23.88 5.08 -4.65
CA LEU A 438 24.96 6.03 -4.35
C LEU A 438 25.53 5.80 -2.94
N MET A 439 26.86 5.81 -2.82
CA MET A 439 27.55 5.71 -1.53
C MET A 439 27.63 7.09 -0.87
N THR A 440 26.59 7.46 -0.14
CA THR A 440 26.55 8.72 0.62
C THR A 440 27.39 8.66 1.90
N SER A 441 27.75 9.80 2.50
CA SER A 441 28.39 9.84 3.83
C SER A 441 27.49 9.21 4.90
N SER A 442 26.19 9.48 4.84
CA SER A 442 25.19 8.94 5.76
C SER A 442 25.06 7.41 5.62
N LYS A 443 25.17 6.88 4.39
CA LYS A 443 25.22 5.43 4.17
C LYS A 443 26.46 4.79 4.78
N ARG A 444 27.65 5.38 4.61
CA ARG A 444 28.88 4.89 5.25
C ARG A 444 28.75 4.84 6.76
N GLN A 445 28.19 5.90 7.35
CA GLN A 445 27.93 5.94 8.79
C GLN A 445 26.95 4.85 9.24
N LEU A 446 25.85 4.66 8.52
CA LEU A 446 24.84 3.63 8.84
C LEU A 446 25.41 2.21 8.70
N ILE A 447 26.25 1.94 7.68
CA ILE A 447 26.98 0.68 7.53
C ILE A 447 27.86 0.44 8.75
N ARG A 448 28.66 1.44 9.18
CA ARG A 448 29.53 1.30 10.37
C ARG A 448 28.71 1.02 11.64
N LEU A 449 27.60 1.71 11.84
CA LEU A 449 26.70 1.47 12.97
C LEU A 449 26.00 0.09 12.91
N SER A 450 25.88 -0.48 11.71
CA SER A 450 25.23 -1.77 11.47
C SER A 450 26.20 -2.95 11.59
N GLN A 451 27.51 -2.68 11.59
CA GLN A 451 28.52 -3.73 11.68
C GLN A 451 28.42 -4.48 13.02
N PRO A 452 28.51 -5.80 12.99
CA PRO A 452 28.69 -6.56 14.22
C PRO A 452 29.96 -6.15 14.94
N ASN A 453 29.96 -6.14 16.25
CA ASN A 453 31.10 -5.68 17.05
C ASN A 453 32.42 -6.40 16.78
N TRP A 454 32.40 -7.65 16.31
CA TRP A 454 33.65 -8.37 15.91
C TRP A 454 34.24 -7.85 14.59
N GLU A 455 33.42 -7.24 13.72
CA GLU A 455 33.89 -6.58 12.51
C GLU A 455 34.48 -5.22 12.84
N VAL A 456 33.75 -4.44 13.66
CA VAL A 456 34.20 -3.13 14.15
C VAL A 456 35.53 -3.29 14.91
N PHE A 457 35.63 -4.29 15.81
CA PHE A 457 36.85 -4.58 16.54
C PHE A 457 38.02 -4.88 15.62
N TYR A 458 37.81 -5.68 14.56
CA TYR A 458 38.85 -5.99 13.59
C TYR A 458 39.30 -4.74 12.82
N ASP A 459 38.36 -3.96 12.34
CA ASP A 459 38.63 -2.72 11.58
C ASP A 459 39.39 -1.70 12.47
N ASP A 460 38.97 -1.52 13.72
CA ASP A 460 39.65 -0.67 14.70
C ASP A 460 41.04 -1.21 15.06
N TRP A 461 41.20 -2.54 15.12
CA TRP A 461 42.50 -3.15 15.37
C TRP A 461 43.47 -2.90 14.21
N VAL A 462 43.02 -3.07 12.97
CA VAL A 462 43.82 -2.77 11.76
C VAL A 462 44.19 -1.30 11.68
N ALA A 463 43.26 -0.40 12.05
CA ALA A 463 43.48 1.05 12.08
C ALA A 463 44.37 1.51 13.26
N GLY A 464 44.64 0.63 14.25
CA GLY A 464 45.34 0.99 15.49
C GLY A 464 44.44 1.73 16.51
N GLU A 465 43.14 1.79 16.28
CA GLU A 465 42.14 2.47 17.12
C GLU A 465 41.59 1.56 18.24
N ALA A 466 41.73 0.23 18.13
CA ALA A 466 41.27 -0.70 19.14
C ALA A 466 42.02 -0.56 20.49
N GLY A 467 43.10 0.22 20.54
CA GLY A 467 43.89 0.47 21.72
C GLY A 467 44.97 -0.59 21.99
N ILE A 468 45.19 -1.51 21.09
CA ILE A 468 46.29 -2.45 21.03
C ILE A 468 46.97 -2.37 19.66
N PRO A 469 48.27 -2.71 19.56
CA PRO A 469 48.96 -2.63 18.28
C PRO A 469 48.44 -3.66 17.27
N TYR A 470 48.45 -3.30 16.00
CA TYR A 470 48.18 -4.24 14.91
C TYR A 470 49.42 -5.09 14.64
N CYS A 471 49.49 -6.21 15.35
CA CYS A 471 50.63 -7.14 15.27
C CYS A 471 50.16 -8.58 15.53
N SER A 472 51.05 -9.54 15.24
CA SER A 472 50.74 -10.97 15.44
C SER A 472 50.43 -11.29 16.90
N ALA A 473 49.36 -12.06 17.13
CA ALA A 473 48.83 -12.36 18.45
C ALA A 473 48.42 -13.83 18.61
N LEU A 474 48.47 -14.33 19.83
CA LEU A 474 47.80 -15.59 20.16
C LEU A 474 46.27 -15.42 20.05
N THR A 475 45.60 -16.43 19.53
CA THR A 475 44.14 -16.39 19.39
C THR A 475 43.40 -16.23 20.72
N ASP A 476 43.97 -16.75 21.82
CA ASP A 476 43.40 -16.61 23.16
C ASP A 476 43.54 -15.18 23.67
N ASP A 477 44.75 -14.63 23.62
CA ASP A 477 45.03 -13.26 24.07
C ASP A 477 44.18 -12.23 23.30
N LEU A 478 44.05 -12.38 21.97
CA LEU A 478 43.25 -11.49 21.13
C LEU A 478 41.77 -11.61 21.44
N TYR A 479 41.25 -12.82 21.74
CA TYR A 479 39.89 -13.03 22.15
C TYR A 479 39.55 -12.43 23.52
N ASP A 480 40.45 -12.63 24.49
CA ASP A 480 40.28 -12.08 25.84
C ASP A 480 40.24 -10.54 25.79
N TYR A 481 41.12 -9.94 24.98
CA TYR A 481 41.10 -8.50 24.77
C TYR A 481 39.82 -8.03 24.05
N TYR A 482 39.36 -8.75 23.02
CA TYR A 482 38.07 -8.45 22.37
C TYR A 482 36.90 -8.47 23.36
N GLN A 483 36.84 -9.44 24.27
CA GLN A 483 35.84 -9.50 25.32
C GLN A 483 35.92 -8.29 26.26
N HIS A 484 37.12 -7.84 26.59
CA HIS A 484 37.35 -6.63 27.38
C HIS A 484 36.89 -5.38 26.61
N TRP A 485 37.23 -5.26 25.33
CA TRP A 485 36.83 -4.16 24.45
C TRP A 485 35.31 -4.07 24.34
N CYS A 486 34.63 -5.18 24.14
CA CYS A 486 33.14 -5.23 24.13
C CYS A 486 32.55 -4.78 25.46
N ARG A 487 33.05 -5.28 26.59
CA ARG A 487 32.58 -4.87 27.93
C ARG A 487 32.75 -3.39 28.17
N LYS A 488 33.85 -2.82 27.74
CA LYS A 488 34.12 -1.37 27.86
C LYS A 488 33.12 -0.55 27.01
N GLY A 489 32.72 -1.08 25.85
CA GLY A 489 31.70 -0.50 24.99
C GLY A 489 30.27 -0.78 25.44
N GLY A 490 30.05 -1.52 26.54
CA GLY A 490 28.69 -1.89 26.99
C GLY A 490 28.05 -2.98 26.15
N GLU A 491 28.80 -3.70 25.33
CA GLU A 491 28.33 -4.70 24.40
C GLU A 491 28.66 -6.13 24.83
N ARG A 492 27.93 -7.10 24.32
CA ARG A 492 28.20 -8.52 24.51
C ARG A 492 29.03 -9.03 23.34
N GLY A 493 30.25 -9.57 23.64
CA GLY A 493 31.11 -10.16 22.64
C GLY A 493 30.55 -11.47 22.05
N THR A 494 30.96 -11.78 20.81
CA THR A 494 30.65 -13.05 20.14
C THR A 494 31.54 -14.19 20.66
N THR A 495 31.29 -15.42 20.19
CA THR A 495 32.12 -16.59 20.54
C THR A 495 33.51 -16.51 19.90
N LYS A 496 34.51 -17.09 20.56
CA LYS A 496 35.89 -17.19 20.05
C LYS A 496 35.96 -17.80 18.65
N THR A 497 35.17 -18.86 18.40
CA THR A 497 35.13 -19.53 17.11
C THR A 497 34.68 -18.56 16.01
N LYS A 498 33.63 -17.77 16.24
CA LYS A 498 33.08 -16.82 15.25
C LYS A 498 34.10 -15.70 14.96
N LEU A 499 34.64 -15.06 15.99
CA LEU A 499 35.66 -14.03 15.85
C LEU A 499 36.89 -14.55 15.08
N MET A 500 37.47 -15.69 15.51
CA MET A 500 38.64 -16.25 14.90
C MET A 500 38.44 -16.79 13.48
N THR A 501 37.21 -17.18 13.13
CA THR A 501 36.85 -17.52 11.75
C THR A 501 36.79 -16.27 10.88
N TYR A 502 36.25 -15.17 11.41
CA TYR A 502 36.19 -13.89 10.70
C TYR A 502 37.58 -13.31 10.44
N ILE A 503 38.40 -13.23 11.47
CA ILE A 503 39.79 -12.74 11.37
C ILE A 503 40.62 -13.64 10.48
N GLY A 504 40.55 -14.98 10.64
CA GLY A 504 41.32 -15.93 9.87
C GLY A 504 40.98 -16.04 8.37
N ARG A 505 39.91 -15.38 7.92
CA ARG A 505 39.63 -15.18 6.47
C ARG A 505 40.36 -13.97 5.89
N ARG A 506 40.86 -13.08 6.72
CA ARG A 506 41.53 -11.82 6.36
C ARG A 506 43.01 -11.85 6.69
N GLU A 507 43.37 -12.52 7.78
CA GLU A 507 44.71 -12.66 8.28
C GLU A 507 45.11 -14.13 8.29
N HIS A 508 46.42 -14.37 8.27
CA HIS A 508 46.97 -15.73 8.30
C HIS A 508 46.78 -16.35 9.69
N LYS A 509 45.90 -17.34 9.81
CA LYS A 509 45.65 -18.07 11.05
C LYS A 509 46.22 -19.48 10.96
N GLU A 510 47.25 -19.76 11.71
CA GLU A 510 47.94 -21.05 11.68
C GLU A 510 48.48 -21.45 13.05
N ARG A 511 48.78 -22.73 13.20
CA ARG A 511 49.46 -23.26 14.37
C ARG A 511 50.99 -23.16 14.18
N LEU A 512 51.57 -22.10 14.71
CA LEU A 512 52.98 -21.75 14.52
C LEU A 512 53.82 -22.00 15.79
N ARG A 513 55.16 -22.17 15.60
CA ARG A 513 56.12 -22.22 16.69
C ARG A 513 56.69 -20.82 16.90
N TYR A 514 56.84 -20.42 18.16
CA TYR A 514 57.45 -19.14 18.53
C TYR A 514 58.33 -19.27 19.78
N GLN A 515 59.27 -18.38 19.92
CA GLN A 515 60.19 -18.28 21.09
C GLN A 515 60.10 -16.86 21.65
N LEU A 516 59.67 -16.72 22.91
CA LEU A 516 59.66 -15.42 23.57
C LEU A 516 61.03 -14.84 23.75
N PRO A 517 61.23 -13.53 23.60
CA PRO A 517 62.54 -12.90 23.86
C PRO A 517 63.03 -13.16 25.28
N GLY A 518 64.25 -13.72 25.38
CA GLY A 518 64.87 -14.14 26.65
C GLY A 518 64.43 -15.50 27.17
N GLY A 519 63.54 -16.22 26.51
CA GLY A 519 63.09 -17.56 26.84
C GLY A 519 63.86 -18.62 26.08
N MET A 520 64.18 -19.76 26.73
CA MET A 520 64.91 -20.91 26.09
C MET A 520 63.89 -21.88 25.42
N ARG A 521 62.59 -21.75 25.66
CA ARG A 521 61.57 -22.72 25.23
C ARG A 521 60.89 -22.26 23.99
N VAL A 522 60.78 -23.11 22.97
CA VAL A 522 59.92 -22.95 21.81
C VAL A 522 58.55 -23.50 22.15
N VAL A 523 57.49 -22.68 21.93
CA VAL A 523 56.10 -23.03 22.20
C VAL A 523 55.36 -23.09 20.87
N GLN A 524 54.41 -24.00 20.75
CA GLN A 524 53.52 -24.10 19.59
C GLN A 524 52.11 -23.70 20.00
N ALA A 525 51.52 -22.72 19.31
CA ALA A 525 50.16 -22.24 19.54
C ALA A 525 49.49 -21.78 18.26
N THR A 526 48.16 -21.59 18.30
CA THR A 526 47.41 -20.97 17.20
C THR A 526 47.57 -19.46 17.27
N VAL A 527 48.04 -18.88 16.19
CA VAL A 527 48.40 -17.46 16.06
C VAL A 527 47.64 -16.85 14.93
N ILE A 528 47.23 -15.60 15.07
CA ILE A 528 46.91 -14.70 13.96
C ILE A 528 48.23 -14.00 13.61
N ALA A 529 48.76 -14.29 12.43
CA ALA A 529 50.00 -13.72 11.96
C ALA A 529 49.73 -12.53 11.05
N VAL A 530 50.21 -11.36 11.46
CA VAL A 530 50.01 -10.07 10.76
C VAL A 530 51.38 -9.58 10.29
N ASN A 531 51.44 -9.06 9.06
CA ASN A 531 52.65 -8.48 8.46
C ASN A 531 53.86 -9.43 8.51
N MET A 532 53.59 -10.71 8.30
CA MET A 532 54.65 -11.73 8.31
C MET A 532 55.62 -11.45 7.19
N PRO A 533 56.95 -11.33 7.47
CA PRO A 533 57.93 -11.07 6.44
C PRO A 533 57.93 -12.19 5.39
N THR A 534 57.76 -11.85 4.13
CA THR A 534 57.66 -12.79 3.00
C THR A 534 59.03 -13.39 2.61
N ASN A 535 60.12 -12.83 3.13
CA ASN A 535 61.50 -13.13 2.70
C ASN A 535 62.31 -13.85 3.77
N TYR A 536 61.70 -14.64 4.66
CA TYR A 536 62.47 -15.55 5.49
C TYR A 536 62.92 -16.76 4.65
N PRO A 537 64.22 -16.94 4.38
CA PRO A 537 64.73 -18.14 3.74
C PRO A 537 64.37 -19.37 4.57
N THR A 538 64.10 -20.50 3.92
CA THR A 538 63.71 -21.78 4.56
C THR A 538 64.78 -22.30 5.57
N ALA A 539 66.00 -21.79 5.54
CA ALA A 539 67.06 -22.09 6.51
C ALA A 539 66.99 -21.33 7.85
N GLU A 540 66.02 -20.34 7.96
CA GLU A 540 65.96 -19.44 9.12
C GLU A 540 64.64 -19.58 9.93
N ALA A 541 64.08 -20.80 10.03
CA ALA A 541 62.92 -21.07 10.87
C ALA A 541 63.07 -20.55 12.33
N ALA A 542 64.30 -20.50 12.84
CA ALA A 542 64.64 -19.96 14.15
C ALA A 542 64.43 -18.43 14.21
N ASN A 543 64.79 -17.68 13.15
CA ASN A 543 64.53 -16.22 13.09
C ASN A 543 63.04 -15.86 13.00
N GLN A 544 62.29 -16.66 12.27
CA GLN A 544 60.83 -16.53 12.22
C GLN A 544 60.21 -16.75 13.59
N GLN A 545 60.63 -17.76 14.34
CA GLN A 545 60.13 -18.05 15.69
C GLN A 545 60.45 -16.92 16.68
N VAL A 546 61.64 -16.33 16.59
CA VAL A 546 62.06 -15.20 17.44
C VAL A 546 61.30 -13.95 17.08
N TRP A 547 61.12 -13.64 15.78
CA TRP A 547 60.35 -12.51 15.32
C TRP A 547 58.88 -12.64 15.80
N LEU A 548 58.25 -13.80 15.60
CA LEU A 548 56.89 -14.05 16.05
C LEU A 548 56.79 -13.92 17.58
N GLY A 549 57.77 -14.39 18.33
CA GLY A 549 57.84 -14.22 19.78
C GLY A 549 57.92 -12.76 20.22
N GLN A 550 58.62 -11.90 19.45
CA GLN A 550 58.68 -10.46 19.70
C GLN A 550 57.31 -9.82 19.49
N GLN A 551 56.60 -10.18 18.41
CA GLN A 551 55.26 -9.69 18.13
C GLN A 551 54.26 -10.10 19.23
N ILE A 552 54.27 -11.37 19.63
CA ILE A 552 53.42 -11.90 20.70
C ILE A 552 53.73 -11.20 22.04
N LYS A 553 55.01 -10.94 22.34
CA LYS A 553 55.40 -10.19 23.55
C LYS A 553 54.90 -8.75 23.52
N LEU A 554 54.99 -8.09 22.35
CA LEU A 554 54.45 -6.73 22.15
C LEU A 554 52.94 -6.69 22.44
N MET A 555 52.20 -7.64 21.86
CA MET A 555 50.77 -7.78 22.09
C MET A 555 50.44 -8.05 23.56
N LYS A 556 51.11 -9.02 24.20
CA LYS A 556 50.87 -9.35 25.62
C LYS A 556 51.13 -8.16 26.54
N ASN A 557 52.20 -7.39 26.30
CA ASN A 557 52.46 -6.19 27.08
C ASN A 557 51.34 -5.15 26.93
N ALA A 558 50.90 -4.91 25.69
CA ALA A 558 49.79 -3.97 25.43
C ALA A 558 48.47 -4.41 26.07
N ILE A 559 48.17 -5.70 26.08
CA ILE A 559 46.98 -6.29 26.72
C ILE A 559 47.12 -6.26 28.25
N GLY A 560 48.26 -6.67 28.82
CA GLY A 560 48.46 -6.73 30.28
C GLY A 560 48.28 -5.38 30.96
N HIS A 561 48.72 -4.28 30.33
CA HIS A 561 48.48 -2.92 30.84
C HIS A 561 47.00 -2.48 30.85
N LYS A 562 46.12 -3.19 30.17
CA LYS A 562 44.69 -2.82 30.00
C LYS A 562 43.72 -3.78 30.67
N LEU A 563 44.12 -5.03 30.91
CA LEU A 563 43.30 -6.03 31.58
C LEU A 563 43.47 -6.03 33.10
N ASP A 564 44.55 -5.45 33.65
CA ASP A 564 44.71 -5.31 35.10
C ASP A 564 43.76 -4.19 35.63
N PRO A 565 42.79 -4.52 36.46
CA PRO A 565 42.02 -3.50 37.17
C PRO A 565 42.95 -2.87 38.23
N LYS A 566 43.22 -1.57 38.14
CA LYS A 566 43.70 -0.80 39.28
C LYS A 566 42.61 -0.62 40.30
#